data_86401e9ccb3d151c5c06c82bc66f1af9
#
_entry.id   86401e9ccb3d151c5c06c82bc66f1af9
#
_cell.length_a   1.000
_cell.length_b   1.000
_cell.length_c   1.000
_cell.angle_alpha   90.00
_cell.angle_beta   90.00
_cell.angle_gamma   90.00
#
_symmetry.space_group_name_H-M   'P 1'
#
loop_
_entity.id
_entity.type
_entity.pdbx_description
1 polymer ?
#
loop_
_entity_poly.entity_id
_entity_poly.type
_entity_poly.pdbx_seq_one_letter_code
_entity_poly.pdbx_strand_id
1 'polypeptide(L)'
;MIILKKLEWDNCFSYGKQNSLDLNSSTLTQLVGTNGTGKSSLPLIIEEVLYNKNSKGIKKADIQNRFKNAGYSIKLTFSVDDKEYKIDANRSRGAIKVKLYENGEDISSHTATNTYKTVQEILGLDFKTFTQLVYQNTNASLQFLTATDANRKKFLIELLNLEDYVEYYDVFRELSRQMGQDISKYDGKEKTIVKWLNDNKLKDTTIVPMKKLPEYSEVDEKALRDLSIDFENIVERNQKINDNNTYKQLFYQLDLGLIQSKLKEPGSYHDLIARQGLLKGYVGEWKDKEKKYKKLEGSCPTCEQPVDEQLIQDLIDDAKQMADDHQIEATGLENEINDRKDQETEYEKYTDTKREFENLHSRIDNDLPTHTLHAGDLSSRIQLLKAKITDAKSQIQKIAEENEETTKKNTRIQVILEQTGEFESELETVTNKLSEIEERSGHIEILKKAFSTNGLIAYKIENMVKDLEDLANDYLAELSDGRFSINFVVTNDKLNVEVTDNGKIIGITALSSGELTRVNTATLVAIRKLMSSISKSRINVLFLDEVINVLDEQGREKLVEVLLQEEDLNTYIVSHGWTHPLLEKIEVIKENNISRLE
;
A
#
# COMPACT_ATOMS: atom_id res chain seq x y z
N MET A 1 2.49 26.27 6.56
CA MET A 1 2.92 27.00 5.34
C MET A 1 4.40 26.77 5.09
N ILE A 2 4.81 26.48 3.85
CA ILE A 2 6.21 26.35 3.46
C ILE A 2 6.66 27.71 2.93
N ILE A 3 7.61 28.33 3.61
CA ILE A 3 8.17 29.62 3.19
C ILE A 3 9.63 29.40 2.82
N LEU A 4 9.94 29.40 1.53
CA LEU A 4 11.31 29.45 1.05
C LEU A 4 11.85 30.84 1.29
N LYS A 5 12.94 30.95 2.08
CA LYS A 5 13.49 32.25 2.52
C LYS A 5 14.70 32.65 1.70
N LYS A 6 15.74 31.83 1.69
CA LYS A 6 17.01 32.17 1.09
C LYS A 6 17.65 30.97 0.39
N LEU A 7 18.00 31.17 -0.87
CA LEU A 7 18.77 30.23 -1.68
C LEU A 7 20.19 30.73 -1.85
N GLU A 8 21.18 29.90 -1.53
CA GLU A 8 22.59 30.18 -1.73
C GLU A 8 23.21 29.01 -2.52
N TRP A 9 24.03 29.33 -3.53
CA TRP A 9 24.62 28.27 -4.36
C TRP A 9 25.96 28.64 -4.95
N ASP A 10 26.78 27.60 -5.16
CA ASP A 10 28.06 27.68 -5.81
C ASP A 10 28.16 26.68 -6.95
N ASN A 11 28.69 27.13 -8.05
CA ASN A 11 29.06 26.32 -9.23
C ASN A 11 27.89 25.49 -9.82
N CYS A 12 26.65 25.99 -9.73
CA CYS A 12 25.50 25.34 -10.32
C CYS A 12 25.20 25.89 -11.71
N PHE A 13 25.05 25.03 -12.69
CA PHE A 13 24.77 25.38 -14.09
C PHE A 13 25.78 26.40 -14.65
N SER A 14 25.31 27.60 -15.01
CA SER A 14 26.18 28.69 -15.48
C SER A 14 26.73 29.54 -14.35
N TYR A 15 26.22 29.41 -13.14
CA TYR A 15 26.61 30.26 -12.01
C TYR A 15 27.98 29.89 -11.44
N GLY A 16 28.69 30.90 -10.96
CA GLY A 16 29.95 30.76 -10.26
C GLY A 16 29.77 30.54 -8.76
N LYS A 17 30.67 31.18 -7.97
CA LYS A 17 30.64 31.12 -6.51
C LYS A 17 29.87 32.29 -5.91
N GLN A 18 29.40 32.11 -4.66
CA GLN A 18 28.79 33.16 -3.84
C GLN A 18 27.52 33.76 -4.43
N ASN A 19 26.65 32.94 -5.03
CA ASN A 19 25.35 33.40 -5.45
C ASN A 19 24.34 33.25 -4.30
N SER A 20 23.47 34.23 -4.19
CA SER A 20 22.42 34.26 -3.18
C SER A 20 21.17 34.91 -3.76
N LEU A 21 20.01 34.36 -3.43
CA LEU A 21 18.71 34.92 -3.78
C LEU A 21 17.82 34.89 -2.55
N ASP A 22 17.33 36.03 -2.14
CA ASP A 22 16.28 36.14 -1.15
C ASP A 22 14.95 35.81 -1.83
N LEU A 23 14.31 34.73 -1.42
CA LEU A 23 13.07 34.24 -2.00
C LEU A 23 11.81 34.84 -1.35
N ASN A 24 12.00 35.74 -0.38
CA ASN A 24 10.92 36.34 0.39
C ASN A 24 11.00 37.86 0.45
N SER A 25 11.83 38.50 -0.41
CA SER A 25 12.05 39.94 -0.40
C SER A 25 10.93 40.74 -1.07
N SER A 26 10.28 40.18 -2.09
CA SER A 26 9.27 40.86 -2.88
C SER A 26 8.19 39.91 -3.36
N THR A 27 6.96 40.39 -3.47
CA THR A 27 5.83 39.60 -3.97
C THR A 27 5.94 39.31 -5.45
N LEU A 28 6.57 40.21 -6.23
CA LEU A 28 6.69 40.04 -7.67
C LEU A 28 8.03 40.56 -8.19
N THR A 29 8.89 39.63 -8.61
CA THR A 29 10.25 39.92 -9.07
C THR A 29 10.43 39.51 -10.52
N GLN A 30 11.06 40.35 -11.30
CA GLN A 30 11.42 40.08 -12.69
C GLN A 30 12.88 39.68 -12.81
N LEU A 31 13.12 38.48 -13.35
CA LEU A 31 14.45 37.98 -13.68
C LEU A 31 14.76 38.36 -15.13
N VAL A 32 15.63 39.32 -15.32
CA VAL A 32 16.03 39.81 -16.64
C VAL A 32 17.45 39.40 -17.01
N GLY A 33 17.78 39.36 -18.27
CA GLY A 33 19.10 39.00 -18.78
C GLY A 33 19.00 38.36 -20.16
N THR A 34 20.10 38.31 -20.88
CA THR A 34 20.17 37.71 -22.22
C THR A 34 19.94 36.19 -22.17
N ASN A 35 19.67 35.58 -23.34
CA ASN A 35 19.49 34.13 -23.43
C ASN A 35 20.75 33.37 -22.97
N GLY A 36 20.54 32.30 -22.21
CA GLY A 36 21.65 31.48 -21.73
C GLY A 36 22.42 32.06 -20.54
N THR A 37 21.90 33.13 -19.87
CA THR A 37 22.50 33.62 -18.62
C THR A 37 22.19 32.78 -17.39
N GLY A 38 21.22 31.86 -17.46
CA GLY A 38 20.95 30.94 -16.33
C GLY A 38 19.66 31.28 -15.55
N LYS A 39 18.81 32.20 -16.01
CA LYS A 39 17.54 32.55 -15.37
C LYS A 39 16.67 31.33 -15.08
N SER A 40 16.43 30.48 -16.09
CA SER A 40 15.63 29.24 -15.98
C SER A 40 16.31 28.11 -15.15
N SER A 41 17.52 28.33 -14.67
CA SER A 41 18.20 27.36 -13.81
C SER A 41 17.84 27.52 -12.34
N LEU A 42 17.33 28.67 -11.91
CA LEU A 42 17.01 28.96 -10.51
C LEU A 42 15.98 27.99 -9.92
N PRO A 43 14.81 27.73 -10.53
CA PRO A 43 13.88 26.72 -10.04
C PRO A 43 14.49 25.33 -10.01
N LEU A 44 15.34 24.97 -10.97
CA LEU A 44 16.02 23.66 -11.00
C LEU A 44 17.01 23.50 -9.86
N ILE A 45 17.64 24.59 -9.40
CA ILE A 45 18.52 24.58 -8.21
C ILE A 45 17.71 24.30 -6.95
N ILE A 46 16.51 24.87 -6.83
CA ILE A 46 15.59 24.60 -5.71
C ILE A 46 15.12 23.15 -5.74
N GLU A 47 14.73 22.65 -6.91
CA GLU A 47 14.35 21.25 -7.09
C GLU A 47 15.49 20.30 -6.68
N GLU A 48 16.72 20.61 -7.10
CA GLU A 48 17.91 19.80 -6.81
C GLU A 48 18.19 19.74 -5.31
N VAL A 49 18.12 20.86 -4.58
CA VAL A 49 18.41 20.88 -3.16
C VAL A 49 17.34 20.21 -2.32
N LEU A 50 16.06 20.31 -2.71
CA LEU A 50 14.95 19.73 -1.94
C LEU A 50 14.74 18.24 -2.24
N TYR A 51 14.89 17.83 -3.50
CA TYR A 51 14.50 16.48 -3.94
C TYR A 51 15.66 15.66 -4.53
N ASN A 52 16.83 16.24 -4.68
CA ASN A 52 17.92 15.63 -5.46
C ASN A 52 17.47 15.17 -6.86
N LYS A 53 16.57 15.94 -7.48
CA LYS A 53 15.99 15.71 -8.80
C LYS A 53 15.81 17.04 -9.49
N ASN A 54 15.60 17.04 -10.79
CA ASN A 54 15.16 18.23 -11.53
C ASN A 54 14.17 17.85 -12.62
N SER A 55 13.22 18.76 -12.89
CA SER A 55 12.11 18.56 -13.84
C SER A 55 12.55 18.41 -15.30
N LYS A 56 13.74 18.92 -15.64
CA LYS A 56 14.31 18.81 -17.00
C LYS A 56 15.11 17.51 -17.24
N GLY A 57 15.24 16.62 -16.22
CA GLY A 57 15.99 15.37 -16.34
C GLY A 57 17.49 15.55 -16.57
N ILE A 58 18.05 16.71 -16.19
CA ILE A 58 19.48 17.03 -16.37
C ILE A 58 20.30 16.12 -15.47
N LYS A 59 21.32 15.50 -16.04
CA LYS A 59 22.22 14.60 -15.31
C LYS A 59 23.00 15.37 -14.24
N LYS A 60 23.29 14.72 -13.13
CA LYS A 60 24.02 15.32 -11.99
C LYS A 60 25.39 15.93 -12.37
N ALA A 61 26.07 15.32 -13.32
CA ALA A 61 27.33 15.85 -13.84
C ALA A 61 27.17 17.17 -14.60
N ASP A 62 25.99 17.41 -15.20
CA ASP A 62 25.70 18.62 -15.99
C ASP A 62 25.10 19.76 -15.16
N ILE A 63 24.78 19.50 -13.88
CA ILE A 63 24.35 20.55 -12.94
C ILE A 63 25.54 21.39 -12.49
N GLN A 64 26.73 20.81 -12.35
CA GLN A 64 27.91 21.58 -12.03
C GLN A 64 28.29 22.54 -13.18
N ASN A 65 28.90 23.66 -12.84
CA ASN A 65 29.39 24.59 -13.84
C ASN A 65 30.45 23.93 -14.73
N ARG A 66 30.19 23.92 -16.03
CA ARG A 66 31.03 23.24 -17.07
C ARG A 66 32.48 23.72 -17.11
N PHE A 67 32.72 24.95 -16.66
CA PHE A 67 34.03 25.58 -16.71
C PHE A 67 34.82 25.48 -15.39
N LYS A 68 34.19 24.99 -14.31
CA LYS A 68 34.80 24.97 -12.97
C LYS A 68 35.14 23.60 -12.43
N ASN A 69 34.54 22.52 -12.93
CA ASN A 69 34.78 21.11 -12.56
C ASN A 69 35.06 20.82 -11.07
N ALA A 70 34.51 21.64 -10.15
CA ALA A 70 34.83 21.64 -8.72
C ALA A 70 33.70 21.05 -7.85
N GLY A 71 32.69 20.43 -8.49
CA GLY A 71 31.43 20.10 -7.83
C GLY A 71 30.57 21.34 -7.62
N TYR A 72 29.46 21.18 -6.92
CA TYR A 72 28.55 22.27 -6.59
C TYR A 72 28.01 22.15 -5.17
N SER A 73 27.63 23.28 -4.60
CA SER A 73 26.93 23.34 -3.32
C SER A 73 25.68 24.18 -3.43
N ILE A 74 24.64 23.78 -2.72
CA ILE A 74 23.38 24.49 -2.66
C ILE A 74 22.90 24.47 -1.20
N LYS A 75 22.52 25.65 -0.70
CA LYS A 75 21.91 25.82 0.60
C LYS A 75 20.57 26.49 0.43
N LEU A 76 19.56 25.96 1.10
CA LEU A 76 18.23 26.55 1.12
C LEU A 76 17.76 26.67 2.56
N THR A 77 17.42 27.90 2.95
CA THR A 77 16.73 28.16 4.22
C THR A 77 15.26 28.32 3.94
N PHE A 78 14.45 27.60 4.68
CA PHE A 78 12.99 27.63 4.57
C PHE A 78 12.36 27.43 5.94
N SER A 79 11.07 27.76 6.07
CA SER A 79 10.30 27.43 7.26
C SER A 79 9.04 26.65 6.87
N VAL A 80 8.65 25.75 7.77
CA VAL A 80 7.38 25.03 7.70
C VAL A 80 6.69 25.24 9.03
N ASP A 81 5.52 25.84 8.98
CA ASP A 81 4.81 26.36 10.14
C ASP A 81 5.74 27.30 10.94
N ASP A 82 5.99 27.08 12.21
CA ASP A 82 6.85 27.94 13.05
C ASP A 82 8.31 27.45 13.17
N LYS A 83 8.70 26.42 12.42
CA LYS A 83 10.02 25.83 12.46
C LYS A 83 10.86 26.29 11.29
N GLU A 84 12.10 26.66 11.57
CA GLU A 84 13.08 27.00 10.54
C GLU A 84 13.95 25.80 10.19
N TYR A 85 14.08 25.57 8.89
CA TYR A 85 14.91 24.51 8.34
C TYR A 85 15.99 25.06 7.43
N LYS A 86 17.13 24.38 7.44
CA LYS A 86 18.21 24.65 6.48
C LYS A 86 18.70 23.34 5.91
N ILE A 87 18.67 23.21 4.60
CA ILE A 87 19.30 22.12 3.89
C ILE A 87 20.61 22.62 3.25
N ASP A 88 21.70 21.86 3.43
CA ASP A 88 23.01 22.12 2.83
C ASP A 88 23.42 20.87 2.04
N ALA A 89 23.34 20.96 0.71
CA ALA A 89 23.69 19.87 -0.19
C ALA A 89 25.00 20.22 -0.92
N ASN A 90 25.99 19.38 -0.74
CA ASN A 90 27.30 19.54 -1.37
C ASN A 90 27.61 18.30 -2.21
N ARG A 91 27.83 18.47 -3.49
CA ARG A 91 28.21 17.42 -4.42
C ARG A 91 29.62 17.63 -4.95
N SER A 92 30.48 16.67 -4.68
CA SER A 92 31.87 16.69 -5.16
C SER A 92 32.28 15.29 -5.63
N ARG A 93 32.95 15.20 -6.76
CA ARG A 93 33.44 13.93 -7.34
C ARG A 93 32.37 12.83 -7.45
N GLY A 94 31.14 13.23 -7.79
CA GLY A 94 30.01 12.30 -7.93
C GLY A 94 29.29 11.93 -6.61
N ALA A 95 29.90 12.15 -5.46
CA ALA A 95 29.28 11.90 -4.16
C ALA A 95 28.50 13.13 -3.68
N ILE A 96 27.37 12.90 -3.01
CA ILE A 96 26.58 13.95 -2.38
C ILE A 96 26.66 13.82 -0.86
N LYS A 97 26.89 14.96 -0.19
CA LYS A 97 26.74 15.12 1.26
C LYS A 97 25.59 16.09 1.48
N VAL A 98 24.64 15.68 2.29
CA VAL A 98 23.46 16.50 2.62
C VAL A 98 23.36 16.62 4.13
N LYS A 99 23.17 17.84 4.58
CA LYS A 99 22.87 18.18 5.95
C LYS A 99 21.52 18.88 6.01
N LEU A 100 20.74 18.51 7.01
CA LEU A 100 19.44 19.11 7.31
C LEU A 100 19.44 19.59 8.75
N TYR A 101 19.05 20.83 8.93
CA TYR A 101 18.99 21.46 10.25
C TYR A 101 17.54 21.89 10.52
N GLU A 102 17.09 21.71 11.75
CA GLU A 102 15.84 22.26 12.30
C GLU A 102 16.20 23.22 13.43
N ASN A 103 15.83 24.49 13.30
CA ASN A 103 16.15 25.54 14.29
C ASN A 103 17.64 25.58 14.68
N GLY A 104 18.53 25.24 13.74
CA GLY A 104 19.98 25.19 13.92
C GLY A 104 20.53 23.84 14.40
N GLU A 105 19.71 22.89 14.81
CA GLU A 105 20.13 21.55 15.21
C GLU A 105 20.23 20.61 14.00
N ASP A 106 21.27 19.79 13.93
CA ASP A 106 21.50 18.82 12.84
C ASP A 106 20.59 17.61 13.01
N ILE A 107 19.57 17.49 12.14
CA ILE A 107 18.63 16.36 12.08
C ILE A 107 18.89 15.45 10.88
N SER A 108 20.08 15.51 10.30
CA SER A 108 20.45 14.70 9.14
C SER A 108 20.41 13.21 9.45
N SER A 109 19.90 12.42 8.53
CA SER A 109 19.99 10.96 8.61
C SER A 109 21.38 10.46 8.21
N HIS A 110 21.69 9.20 8.52
CA HIS A 110 22.96 8.56 8.19
C HIS A 110 23.30 8.53 6.69
N THR A 111 22.29 8.60 5.83
CA THR A 111 22.46 8.60 4.36
C THR A 111 21.75 9.80 3.74
N ALA A 112 22.32 10.29 2.62
CA ALA A 112 21.68 11.34 1.84
C ALA A 112 20.24 10.98 1.41
N THR A 113 20.01 9.73 1.03
CA THR A 113 18.69 9.25 0.62
C THR A 113 17.67 9.38 1.74
N ASN A 114 18.02 8.99 2.96
CA ASN A 114 17.14 9.10 4.11
C ASN A 114 16.93 10.55 4.53
N THR A 115 17.99 11.40 4.45
CA THR A 115 17.84 12.84 4.69
C THR A 115 16.86 13.48 3.72
N TYR A 116 16.91 13.12 2.41
CA TYR A 116 15.92 13.61 1.44
C TYR A 116 14.51 13.08 1.69
N LYS A 117 14.35 11.88 2.24
CA LYS A 117 13.02 11.40 2.68
C LYS A 117 12.46 12.26 3.81
N THR A 118 13.30 12.55 4.82
CA THR A 118 12.91 13.46 5.91
C THR A 118 12.53 14.85 5.37
N VAL A 119 13.27 15.39 4.39
CA VAL A 119 12.88 16.66 3.73
C VAL A 119 11.50 16.56 3.07
N GLN A 120 11.22 15.48 2.36
CA GLN A 120 9.90 15.28 1.72
C GLN A 120 8.78 15.14 2.74
N GLU A 121 9.02 14.44 3.85
CA GLU A 121 8.07 14.31 4.97
C GLU A 121 7.78 15.67 5.62
N ILE A 122 8.81 16.51 5.83
CA ILE A 122 8.67 17.87 6.35
C ILE A 122 7.87 18.76 5.40
N LEU A 123 8.16 18.68 4.09
CA LEU A 123 7.45 19.47 3.09
C LEU A 123 6.01 18.98 2.89
N GLY A 124 5.74 17.69 3.07
CA GLY A 124 4.43 17.10 2.78
C GLY A 124 4.04 17.20 1.29
N LEU A 125 5.01 17.40 0.40
CA LEU A 125 4.82 17.51 -1.05
C LEU A 125 5.78 16.56 -1.77
N ASP A 126 5.25 15.78 -2.70
CA ASP A 126 6.08 15.00 -3.60
C ASP A 126 6.75 15.88 -4.68
N PHE A 127 7.77 15.34 -5.33
CA PHE A 127 8.52 16.08 -6.37
C PHE A 127 7.64 16.56 -7.52
N LYS A 128 6.68 15.74 -7.95
CA LYS A 128 5.82 16.04 -9.09
C LYS A 128 4.86 17.20 -8.76
N THR A 129 4.22 17.12 -7.60
CA THR A 129 3.33 18.18 -7.10
C THR A 129 4.11 19.48 -6.88
N PHE A 130 5.28 19.39 -6.24
CA PHE A 130 6.14 20.56 -6.04
C PHE A 130 6.49 21.25 -7.36
N THR A 131 6.97 20.52 -8.36
CA THR A 131 7.37 21.11 -9.65
C THR A 131 6.19 21.78 -10.36
N GLN A 132 5.01 21.19 -10.31
CA GLN A 132 3.81 21.74 -10.92
C GLN A 132 3.33 23.02 -10.25
N LEU A 133 3.56 23.17 -8.94
CA LEU A 133 3.14 24.35 -8.17
C LEU A 133 4.17 25.47 -8.18
N VAL A 134 5.45 25.16 -8.38
CA VAL A 134 6.55 26.12 -8.22
C VAL A 134 7.14 26.58 -9.55
N TYR A 135 7.10 25.74 -10.58
CA TYR A 135 7.77 26.04 -11.83
C TYR A 135 6.86 25.84 -13.04
N GLN A 136 6.53 26.92 -13.71
CA GLN A 136 5.77 26.95 -14.95
C GLN A 136 6.62 27.52 -16.09
N ASN A 137 6.66 26.83 -17.22
CA ASN A 137 7.29 27.32 -18.44
C ASN A 137 6.41 27.05 -19.67
N THR A 138 6.74 27.67 -20.79
CA THR A 138 5.98 27.55 -22.05
C THR A 138 5.89 26.11 -22.58
N ASN A 139 6.85 25.26 -22.27
CA ASN A 139 6.92 23.89 -22.75
C ASN A 139 6.36 22.87 -21.72
N ALA A 140 6.34 23.25 -20.45
CA ALA A 140 5.79 22.44 -19.37
C ALA A 140 4.52 23.11 -18.83
N SER A 141 3.54 23.32 -19.73
CA SER A 141 2.22 23.76 -19.31
C SER A 141 1.73 22.87 -18.17
N LEU A 142 0.93 23.44 -17.28
CA LEU A 142 0.40 22.72 -16.12
C LEU A 142 -0.15 21.36 -16.58
N GLN A 143 0.58 20.29 -16.28
CA GLN A 143 0.23 18.93 -16.72
C GLN A 143 -1.15 18.49 -16.23
N PHE A 144 -1.70 19.18 -15.23
CA PHE A 144 -3.03 18.92 -14.72
C PHE A 144 -4.10 19.06 -15.81
N LEU A 145 -4.13 20.17 -16.54
CA LEU A 145 -5.16 20.42 -17.56
C LEU A 145 -5.04 19.49 -18.78
N THR A 146 -3.81 19.11 -19.12
CA THR A 146 -3.54 18.23 -20.28
C THR A 146 -3.39 16.77 -19.92
N ALA A 147 -3.42 16.42 -18.61
CA ALA A 147 -3.33 15.06 -18.14
C ALA A 147 -4.54 14.21 -18.55
N THR A 148 -4.41 12.91 -18.45
CA THR A 148 -5.57 12.01 -18.49
C THR A 148 -6.45 12.19 -17.27
N ASP A 149 -7.72 11.90 -17.38
CA ASP A 149 -8.73 12.06 -16.31
C ASP A 149 -8.31 11.35 -15.01
N ALA A 150 -7.73 10.16 -15.12
CA ALA A 150 -7.23 9.40 -13.98
C ALA A 150 -6.03 10.11 -13.30
N ASN A 151 -5.12 10.68 -14.07
CA ASN A 151 -3.98 11.42 -13.54
C ASN A 151 -4.39 12.74 -12.88
N ARG A 152 -5.42 13.42 -13.41
CA ARG A 152 -5.98 14.62 -12.77
C ARG A 152 -6.58 14.28 -11.40
N LYS A 153 -7.37 13.20 -11.32
CA LYS A 153 -7.95 12.75 -10.04
C LYS A 153 -6.87 12.38 -9.04
N LYS A 154 -5.85 11.63 -9.48
CA LYS A 154 -4.70 11.29 -8.63
C LYS A 154 -3.95 12.52 -8.14
N PHE A 155 -3.72 13.50 -9.02
CA PHE A 155 -3.09 14.76 -8.64
C PHE A 155 -3.89 15.48 -7.54
N LEU A 156 -5.23 15.52 -7.65
CA LEU A 156 -6.05 16.14 -6.62
C LEU A 156 -6.02 15.35 -5.30
N ILE A 157 -6.02 14.02 -5.34
CA ILE A 157 -5.88 13.19 -4.13
C ILE A 157 -4.57 13.52 -3.40
N GLU A 158 -3.45 13.55 -4.13
CA GLU A 158 -2.13 13.91 -3.61
C GLU A 158 -2.11 15.35 -3.08
N LEU A 159 -2.64 16.29 -3.86
CA LEU A 159 -2.70 17.71 -3.51
C LEU A 159 -3.49 17.98 -2.22
N LEU A 160 -4.56 17.24 -2.03
CA LEU A 160 -5.51 17.41 -0.93
C LEU A 160 -5.18 16.52 0.29
N ASN A 161 -4.04 15.81 0.25
CA ASN A 161 -3.62 14.84 1.26
C ASN A 161 -4.75 13.84 1.60
N LEU A 162 -5.36 13.27 0.56
CA LEU A 162 -6.43 12.28 0.71
C LEU A 162 -5.93 10.84 0.57
N GLU A 163 -4.61 10.63 0.57
CA GLU A 163 -3.98 9.31 0.45
C GLU A 163 -4.41 8.39 1.59
N ASP A 164 -4.53 8.91 2.81
CA ASP A 164 -5.00 8.16 3.97
C ASP A 164 -6.39 7.52 3.73
N TYR A 165 -7.26 8.23 3.00
CA TYR A 165 -8.59 7.70 2.65
C TYR A 165 -8.51 6.52 1.68
N VAL A 166 -7.52 6.55 0.76
CA VAL A 166 -7.26 5.44 -0.15
C VAL A 166 -6.70 4.24 0.64
N GLU A 167 -5.78 4.49 1.58
CA GLU A 167 -5.26 3.45 2.46
C GLU A 167 -6.36 2.84 3.33
N TYR A 168 -7.24 3.65 3.90
CA TYR A 168 -8.39 3.15 4.67
C TYR A 168 -9.31 2.26 3.82
N TYR A 169 -9.56 2.63 2.56
CA TYR A 169 -10.32 1.76 1.67
C TYR A 169 -9.67 0.39 1.49
N ASP A 170 -8.35 0.35 1.29
CA ASP A 170 -7.63 -0.92 1.13
C ASP A 170 -7.67 -1.76 2.40
N VAL A 171 -7.55 -1.13 3.57
CA VAL A 171 -7.71 -1.79 4.87
C VAL A 171 -9.12 -2.38 5.02
N PHE A 172 -10.16 -1.58 4.77
CA PHE A 172 -11.54 -2.05 4.90
C PHE A 172 -11.90 -3.10 3.85
N ARG A 173 -11.34 -3.02 2.65
CA ARG A 173 -11.50 -4.06 1.61
C ARG A 173 -10.91 -5.39 2.07
N GLU A 174 -9.73 -5.37 2.67
CA GLU A 174 -9.09 -6.58 3.18
C GLU A 174 -9.84 -7.14 4.39
N LEU A 175 -10.27 -6.30 5.33
CA LEU A 175 -11.10 -6.72 6.46
C LEU A 175 -12.44 -7.32 6.01
N SER A 176 -13.11 -6.70 5.02
CA SER A 176 -14.34 -7.23 4.42
C SER A 176 -14.13 -8.63 3.81
N ARG A 177 -13.00 -8.83 3.12
CA ARG A 177 -12.62 -10.13 2.55
C ARG A 177 -12.41 -11.18 3.64
N GLN A 178 -11.71 -10.84 4.71
CA GLN A 178 -11.45 -11.75 5.84
C GLN A 178 -12.75 -12.10 6.56
N MET A 179 -13.60 -11.10 6.85
CA MET A 179 -14.91 -11.36 7.45
C MET A 179 -15.80 -12.23 6.58
N GLY A 180 -15.79 -12.03 5.25
CA GLY A 180 -16.52 -12.90 4.32
C GLY A 180 -16.06 -14.37 4.38
N GLN A 181 -14.77 -14.60 4.57
CA GLN A 181 -14.23 -15.94 4.77
C GLN A 181 -14.68 -16.54 6.12
N ASP A 182 -14.63 -15.74 7.19
CA ASP A 182 -15.07 -16.18 8.51
C ASP A 182 -16.58 -16.46 8.53
N ILE A 183 -17.42 -15.62 7.93
CA ILE A 183 -18.86 -15.87 7.78
C ILE A 183 -19.08 -17.20 7.07
N SER A 184 -18.43 -17.42 5.92
CA SER A 184 -18.57 -18.68 5.17
C SER A 184 -18.17 -19.90 5.99
N LYS A 185 -17.12 -19.78 6.82
CA LYS A 185 -16.64 -20.83 7.71
C LYS A 185 -17.66 -21.15 8.81
N TYR A 186 -18.18 -20.13 9.49
CA TYR A 186 -19.12 -20.32 10.59
C TYR A 186 -20.51 -20.75 10.09
N ASP A 187 -20.99 -20.19 8.98
CA ASP A 187 -22.22 -20.63 8.30
C ASP A 187 -22.14 -22.10 7.87
N GLY A 188 -21.00 -22.51 7.29
CA GLY A 188 -20.77 -23.91 6.95
C GLY A 188 -20.76 -24.82 8.18
N LYS A 189 -20.19 -24.34 9.30
CA LYS A 189 -20.19 -25.06 10.58
C LYS A 189 -21.58 -25.17 11.18
N GLU A 190 -22.34 -24.07 11.21
CA GLU A 190 -23.74 -24.03 11.64
C GLU A 190 -24.59 -25.03 10.86
N LYS A 191 -24.55 -24.97 9.53
CA LYS A 191 -25.30 -25.90 8.66
C LYS A 191 -24.93 -27.35 8.92
N THR A 192 -23.67 -27.62 9.19
CA THR A 192 -23.20 -28.99 9.49
C THR A 192 -23.78 -29.49 10.82
N ILE A 193 -23.73 -28.67 11.87
CA ILE A 193 -24.28 -28.99 13.19
C ILE A 193 -25.80 -29.17 13.09
N VAL A 194 -26.51 -28.24 12.46
CA VAL A 194 -27.97 -28.30 12.27
C VAL A 194 -28.37 -29.57 11.52
N LYS A 195 -27.62 -29.92 10.48
CA LYS A 195 -27.86 -31.16 9.73
C LYS A 195 -27.67 -32.37 10.63
N TRP A 196 -26.58 -32.41 11.41
CA TRP A 196 -26.33 -33.54 12.33
C TRP A 196 -27.43 -33.68 13.38
N LEU A 197 -27.87 -32.57 14.01
CA LEU A 197 -28.97 -32.53 14.98
C LEU A 197 -30.28 -33.06 14.38
N ASN A 198 -30.58 -32.67 13.14
CA ASN A 198 -31.77 -33.16 12.46
C ASN A 198 -31.69 -34.65 12.09
N ASP A 199 -30.55 -35.12 11.59
CA ASP A 199 -30.33 -36.49 11.17
C ASP A 199 -30.31 -37.47 12.38
N ASN A 200 -29.93 -36.98 13.55
CA ASN A 200 -29.80 -37.81 14.79
C ASN A 200 -30.92 -37.54 15.81
N LYS A 201 -31.99 -36.82 15.41
CA LYS A 201 -33.11 -36.54 16.31
C LYS A 201 -33.78 -37.81 16.77
N LEU A 202 -33.70 -38.09 18.06
CA LEU A 202 -34.32 -39.25 18.66
C LEU A 202 -35.86 -39.07 18.71
N LYS A 203 -36.58 -40.12 18.33
CA LYS A 203 -38.06 -40.14 18.44
C LYS A 203 -38.52 -40.44 19.86
N ASP A 204 -37.68 -41.17 20.63
CA ASP A 204 -37.92 -41.56 22.01
C ASP A 204 -36.64 -41.46 22.80
N THR A 205 -36.67 -40.65 23.84
CA THR A 205 -35.55 -40.40 24.74
C THR A 205 -35.68 -41.15 26.08
N THR A 206 -36.69 -42.02 26.18
CA THR A 206 -37.02 -42.68 27.44
C THR A 206 -35.94 -43.72 27.76
N ILE A 207 -35.24 -43.52 28.84
CA ILE A 207 -34.32 -44.51 29.41
C ILE A 207 -35.15 -45.52 30.19
N VAL A 208 -35.14 -46.73 29.73
CA VAL A 208 -35.87 -47.83 30.39
C VAL A 208 -35.03 -48.39 31.53
N PRO A 209 -35.52 -48.34 32.75
CA PRO A 209 -34.78 -48.91 33.86
C PRO A 209 -34.60 -50.44 33.70
N MET A 210 -33.40 -50.89 34.00
CA MET A 210 -33.14 -52.35 33.98
C MET A 210 -33.99 -53.07 35.02
N LYS A 211 -34.50 -54.18 34.64
CA LYS A 211 -35.21 -55.06 35.57
C LYS A 211 -34.21 -55.64 36.57
N LYS A 212 -34.56 -55.59 37.85
CA LYS A 212 -33.73 -56.22 38.90
C LYS A 212 -33.63 -57.70 38.70
N LEU A 213 -32.40 -58.21 38.68
CA LEU A 213 -32.18 -59.64 38.71
C LEU A 213 -32.69 -60.21 40.05
N PRO A 214 -33.46 -61.28 40.03
CA PRO A 214 -33.86 -61.90 41.25
C PRO A 214 -32.63 -62.35 42.07
N GLU A 215 -32.69 -62.18 43.40
CA GLU A 215 -31.66 -62.68 44.28
C GLU A 215 -31.63 -64.24 44.23
N TYR A 216 -30.48 -64.78 43.86
CA TYR A 216 -30.38 -66.21 43.62
C TYR A 216 -29.59 -66.88 44.73
N SER A 217 -28.42 -66.45 45.07
CA SER A 217 -27.69 -66.73 46.28
C SER A 217 -26.73 -65.62 46.63
N GLU A 218 -26.51 -65.32 47.92
CA GLU A 218 -25.58 -64.24 48.33
C GLU A 218 -24.12 -64.47 47.84
N VAL A 219 -23.74 -65.73 47.77
CA VAL A 219 -22.37 -66.15 47.37
C VAL A 219 -22.16 -65.96 45.86
N ASP A 220 -23.12 -66.39 45.06
CA ASP A 220 -23.04 -66.26 43.61
C ASP A 220 -23.23 -64.83 43.14
N GLU A 221 -24.06 -64.04 43.85
CA GLU A 221 -24.22 -62.63 43.62
C GLU A 221 -22.99 -61.82 44.01
N LYS A 222 -22.34 -62.15 45.12
CA LYS A 222 -21.11 -61.49 45.52
C LYS A 222 -19.98 -61.77 44.53
N ALA A 223 -19.83 -63.04 44.17
CA ALA A 223 -18.84 -63.48 43.17
C ALA A 223 -19.10 -62.83 41.80
N LEU A 224 -20.37 -62.68 41.40
CA LEU A 224 -20.73 -61.97 40.16
C LEU A 224 -20.44 -60.47 40.22
N ARG A 225 -20.70 -59.79 41.35
CA ARG A 225 -20.36 -58.37 41.55
C ARG A 225 -18.85 -58.14 41.56
N ASP A 226 -18.09 -58.87 42.28
CA ASP A 226 -16.64 -58.75 42.37
C ASP A 226 -15.98 -58.97 40.99
N LEU A 227 -16.43 -59.98 40.25
CA LEU A 227 -15.95 -60.20 38.86
C LEU A 227 -16.36 -59.12 37.85
N SER A 228 -17.51 -58.45 38.05
CA SER A 228 -17.94 -57.37 37.18
C SER A 228 -17.07 -56.13 37.36
N ILE A 229 -16.70 -55.78 38.61
CA ILE A 229 -15.78 -54.69 38.91
C ILE A 229 -14.40 -54.91 38.31
N ASP A 230 -13.90 -56.14 38.44
CA ASP A 230 -12.61 -56.56 37.87
C ASP A 230 -12.63 -56.41 36.32
N PHE A 231 -13.75 -56.77 35.69
CA PHE A 231 -13.92 -56.61 34.25
C PHE A 231 -13.93 -55.13 33.78
N GLU A 232 -14.64 -54.24 34.48
CA GLU A 232 -14.65 -52.82 34.18
C GLU A 232 -13.26 -52.21 34.29
N ASN A 233 -12.52 -52.53 35.34
CA ASN A 233 -11.14 -52.06 35.52
C ASN A 233 -10.20 -52.50 34.37
N ILE A 234 -10.38 -53.74 33.86
CA ILE A 234 -9.59 -54.21 32.72
C ILE A 234 -9.98 -53.50 31.43
N VAL A 235 -11.28 -53.22 31.20
CA VAL A 235 -11.77 -52.53 30.01
C VAL A 235 -11.25 -51.07 29.97
N GLU A 236 -11.34 -50.33 31.07
CA GLU A 236 -10.78 -48.98 31.16
C GLU A 236 -9.27 -48.96 30.90
N ARG A 237 -8.55 -49.94 31.45
CA ARG A 237 -7.11 -50.07 31.24
C ARG A 237 -6.80 -50.38 29.78
N ASN A 238 -7.59 -51.22 29.14
CA ASN A 238 -7.45 -51.56 27.73
C ASN A 238 -7.73 -50.34 26.81
N GLN A 239 -8.69 -49.52 27.17
CA GLN A 239 -8.95 -48.29 26.43
C GLN A 239 -7.76 -47.34 26.48
N LYS A 240 -7.18 -47.12 27.67
CA LYS A 240 -5.95 -46.31 27.83
C LYS A 240 -4.78 -46.92 27.03
N ILE A 241 -4.65 -48.23 26.97
CA ILE A 241 -3.63 -48.91 26.17
C ILE A 241 -3.85 -48.67 24.68
N ASN A 242 -5.09 -48.77 24.19
CA ASN A 242 -5.40 -48.52 22.78
C ASN A 242 -5.15 -47.07 22.37
N ASP A 243 -5.57 -46.10 23.20
CA ASP A 243 -5.32 -44.68 22.96
C ASP A 243 -3.81 -44.41 22.92
N ASN A 244 -3.07 -44.96 23.88
CA ASN A 244 -1.61 -44.83 23.93
C ASN A 244 -0.91 -45.47 22.73
N ASN A 245 -1.40 -46.62 22.28
CA ASN A 245 -0.89 -47.26 21.06
C ASN A 245 -1.18 -46.41 19.82
N THR A 246 -2.34 -45.76 19.78
CA THR A 246 -2.69 -44.83 18.71
C THR A 246 -1.74 -43.64 18.70
N TYR A 247 -1.46 -43.02 19.88
CA TYR A 247 -0.49 -41.95 19.99
C TYR A 247 0.92 -42.40 19.56
N LYS A 248 1.35 -43.59 19.99
CA LYS A 248 2.63 -44.16 19.54
C LYS A 248 2.68 -44.38 18.03
N GLN A 249 1.61 -44.89 17.42
CA GLN A 249 1.54 -45.05 15.96
C GLN A 249 1.66 -43.73 15.22
N LEU A 250 0.91 -42.70 15.64
CA LEU A 250 0.99 -41.37 15.06
C LEU A 250 2.38 -40.76 15.26
N PHE A 251 2.94 -40.92 16.46
CA PHE A 251 4.27 -40.41 16.78
C PHE A 251 5.37 -41.02 15.91
N TYR A 252 5.32 -42.37 15.72
CA TYR A 252 6.31 -43.05 14.86
C TYR A 252 6.15 -42.77 13.37
N GLN A 253 5.03 -42.19 12.95
CA GLN A 253 4.85 -41.69 11.57
C GLN A 253 5.56 -40.38 11.34
N LEU A 254 5.87 -39.64 12.40
CA LEU A 254 6.54 -38.36 12.33
C LEU A 254 8.06 -38.58 12.43
N ASP A 255 8.75 -38.26 11.36
CA ASP A 255 10.21 -38.35 11.32
C ASP A 255 10.83 -37.05 11.86
N LEU A 256 11.28 -37.11 13.12
CA LEU A 256 11.94 -35.99 13.78
C LEU A 256 13.20 -35.53 13.02
N GLY A 257 13.94 -36.44 12.41
CA GLY A 257 15.12 -36.14 11.63
C GLY A 257 14.75 -35.34 10.38
N LEU A 258 13.68 -35.76 9.69
CA LEU A 258 13.14 -35.02 8.54
C LEU A 258 12.62 -33.66 8.96
N ILE A 259 11.83 -33.58 10.03
CA ILE A 259 11.30 -32.33 10.58
C ILE A 259 12.43 -31.35 10.89
N GLN A 260 13.45 -31.80 11.65
CA GLN A 260 14.60 -30.95 12.00
C GLN A 260 15.44 -30.56 10.80
N SER A 261 15.58 -31.41 9.80
CA SER A 261 16.33 -31.11 8.58
C SER A 261 15.66 -30.05 7.72
N LYS A 262 14.33 -29.96 7.80
CA LYS A 262 13.51 -29.01 7.04
C LYS A 262 13.22 -27.71 7.79
N LEU A 263 13.43 -27.66 9.09
CA LEU A 263 13.32 -26.46 9.92
C LEU A 263 14.55 -25.56 9.74
N LYS A 264 14.73 -25.06 8.54
CA LYS A 264 15.71 -24.03 8.24
C LYS A 264 14.98 -22.72 8.03
N GLU A 265 15.33 -21.74 8.86
CA GLU A 265 14.72 -20.42 8.78
C GLU A 265 14.92 -19.85 7.37
N PRO A 266 13.84 -19.53 6.68
CA PRO A 266 13.92 -18.99 5.31
C PRO A 266 14.59 -17.63 5.31
N GLY A 267 15.43 -17.40 4.34
CA GLY A 267 16.05 -16.09 4.16
C GLY A 267 15.04 -15.02 3.75
N SER A 268 15.15 -13.83 4.30
CA SER A 268 14.32 -12.69 3.89
C SER A 268 14.42 -12.45 2.37
N TYR A 269 13.30 -12.16 1.77
CA TYR A 269 13.21 -11.84 0.33
C TYR A 269 12.68 -10.43 0.05
N HIS A 270 12.51 -9.60 1.09
CA HIS A 270 11.98 -8.25 0.95
C HIS A 270 12.87 -7.36 0.07
N ASP A 271 14.19 -7.47 0.26
CA ASP A 271 15.15 -6.71 -0.54
C ASP A 271 15.15 -7.15 -2.01
N LEU A 272 14.91 -8.44 -2.26
CA LEU A 272 14.80 -8.99 -3.61
C LEU A 272 13.56 -8.46 -4.34
N ILE A 273 12.42 -8.36 -3.64
CA ILE A 273 11.20 -7.76 -4.19
C ILE A 273 11.42 -6.30 -4.57
N ALA A 274 12.07 -5.54 -3.68
CA ALA A 274 12.38 -4.13 -3.96
C ALA A 274 13.29 -4.01 -5.20
N ARG A 275 14.33 -4.84 -5.28
CA ARG A 275 15.26 -4.87 -6.41
C ARG A 275 14.57 -5.30 -7.71
N GLN A 276 13.71 -6.32 -7.67
CA GLN A 276 12.92 -6.75 -8.83
C GLN A 276 12.01 -5.63 -9.33
N GLY A 277 11.36 -4.89 -8.40
CA GLY A 277 10.52 -3.74 -8.75
C GLY A 277 11.27 -2.65 -9.50
N LEU A 278 12.49 -2.34 -9.07
CA LEU A 278 13.37 -1.39 -9.74
C LEU A 278 13.74 -1.86 -11.14
N LEU A 279 14.11 -3.14 -11.30
CA LEU A 279 14.47 -3.71 -12.59
C LEU A 279 13.29 -3.71 -13.57
N LYS A 280 12.08 -4.08 -13.13
CA LYS A 280 10.86 -3.99 -13.95
C LYS A 280 10.58 -2.54 -14.38
N GLY A 281 10.89 -1.55 -13.55
CA GLY A 281 10.86 -0.13 -13.91
C GLY A 281 11.83 0.20 -15.05
N TYR A 282 13.08 -0.23 -14.92
CA TYR A 282 14.09 -0.02 -15.95
C TYR A 282 13.74 -0.70 -17.29
N VAL A 283 13.18 -1.91 -17.24
CA VAL A 283 12.65 -2.58 -18.45
C VAL A 283 11.61 -1.71 -19.15
N GLY A 284 10.69 -1.11 -18.38
CA GLY A 284 9.68 -0.19 -18.92
C GLY A 284 10.31 1.02 -19.61
N GLU A 285 11.24 1.68 -18.92
CA GLU A 285 11.95 2.85 -19.45
C GLU A 285 12.69 2.56 -20.75
N TRP A 286 13.39 1.43 -20.81
CA TRP A 286 14.15 1.04 -22.01
C TRP A 286 13.25 0.63 -23.17
N LYS A 287 12.14 -0.06 -22.93
CA LYS A 287 11.12 -0.35 -23.95
C LYS A 287 10.45 0.92 -24.49
N ASP A 288 10.27 1.93 -23.65
CA ASP A 288 9.73 3.21 -24.10
C ASP A 288 10.75 4.03 -24.90
N LYS A 289 12.04 3.94 -24.56
CA LYS A 289 13.14 4.48 -25.38
C LYS A 289 13.20 3.79 -26.73
N GLU A 290 13.16 2.47 -26.76
CA GLU A 290 13.11 1.69 -28.00
C GLU A 290 11.97 2.14 -28.93
N LYS A 291 10.74 2.28 -28.36
CA LYS A 291 9.58 2.79 -29.12
C LYS A 291 9.78 4.21 -29.66
N LYS A 292 10.46 5.08 -28.88
CA LYS A 292 10.77 6.44 -29.31
C LYS A 292 11.78 6.44 -30.45
N TYR A 293 12.83 5.63 -30.35
CA TYR A 293 13.84 5.50 -31.39
C TYR A 293 13.28 4.93 -32.68
N LYS A 294 12.39 3.92 -32.58
CA LYS A 294 11.68 3.35 -33.75
C LYS A 294 10.79 4.35 -34.50
N LYS A 295 10.43 5.48 -33.87
CA LYS A 295 9.63 6.56 -34.50
C LYS A 295 10.48 7.64 -35.14
N LEU A 296 11.80 7.54 -35.07
CA LEU A 296 12.71 8.48 -35.72
C LEU A 296 12.84 8.10 -37.21
N GLU A 297 12.13 8.82 -38.07
CA GLU A 297 12.17 8.62 -39.52
C GLU A 297 13.28 9.51 -40.14
N GLY A 298 14.55 9.06 -40.05
CA GLY A 298 15.66 9.65 -40.82
C GLY A 298 16.06 11.09 -40.50
N SER A 299 15.35 11.79 -39.64
CA SER A 299 15.69 13.16 -39.22
C SER A 299 15.41 13.38 -37.72
N CYS A 300 16.24 14.18 -37.10
CA CYS A 300 16.04 14.55 -35.68
C CYS A 300 14.80 15.44 -35.52
N PRO A 301 13.81 15.07 -34.71
CA PRO A 301 12.58 15.85 -34.55
C PRO A 301 12.79 17.20 -33.85
N THR A 302 13.99 17.47 -33.34
CA THR A 302 14.30 18.71 -32.61
C THR A 302 15.10 19.70 -33.45
N CYS A 303 15.96 19.24 -34.36
CA CYS A 303 16.84 20.09 -35.13
C CYS A 303 16.80 19.81 -36.64
N GLU A 304 15.94 18.92 -37.10
CA GLU A 304 15.71 18.53 -38.53
C GLU A 304 16.94 18.05 -39.28
N GLN A 305 18.08 17.85 -38.61
CA GLN A 305 19.25 17.30 -39.22
C GLN A 305 19.05 15.81 -39.53
N PRO A 306 19.57 15.34 -40.67
CA PRO A 306 19.51 13.91 -41.02
C PRO A 306 20.26 13.10 -39.97
N VAL A 307 19.63 12.09 -39.47
CA VAL A 307 20.21 11.13 -38.53
C VAL A 307 20.54 9.86 -39.34
N ASP A 308 21.73 9.38 -39.12
CA ASP A 308 22.20 8.14 -39.76
C ASP A 308 21.28 6.97 -39.33
N GLU A 309 20.74 6.27 -40.31
CA GLU A 309 19.89 5.08 -40.07
C GLU A 309 20.61 4.02 -39.23
N GLN A 310 21.95 3.89 -39.45
CA GLN A 310 22.76 2.97 -38.66
C GLN A 310 22.77 3.36 -37.18
N LEU A 311 22.93 4.65 -36.88
CA LEU A 311 22.91 5.16 -35.51
C LEU A 311 21.55 4.97 -34.85
N ILE A 312 20.46 5.14 -35.61
CA ILE A 312 19.10 4.85 -35.07
C ILE A 312 18.96 3.36 -34.77
N GLN A 313 19.44 2.51 -35.65
CA GLN A 313 19.38 1.06 -35.44
C GLN A 313 20.22 0.64 -34.22
N ASP A 314 21.43 1.16 -34.10
CA ASP A 314 22.29 0.89 -32.94
C ASP A 314 21.61 1.31 -31.62
N LEU A 315 20.95 2.48 -31.59
CA LEU A 315 20.22 2.93 -30.44
C LEU A 315 18.99 2.07 -30.10
N ILE A 316 18.33 1.53 -31.13
CA ILE A 316 17.22 0.57 -30.96
C ILE A 316 17.74 -0.73 -30.38
N ASP A 317 18.83 -1.24 -30.94
CA ASP A 317 19.41 -2.52 -30.54
C ASP A 317 19.97 -2.42 -29.09
N ASP A 318 20.68 -1.33 -28.77
CA ASP A 318 21.12 -1.03 -27.40
C ASP A 318 19.96 -0.96 -26.42
N ALA A 319 18.90 -0.20 -26.77
CA ALA A 319 17.74 -0.07 -25.89
C ALA A 319 17.02 -1.41 -25.69
N LYS A 320 16.95 -2.23 -26.73
CA LYS A 320 16.37 -3.56 -26.65
C LYS A 320 17.23 -4.49 -25.80
N GLN A 321 18.55 -4.47 -26.01
CA GLN A 321 19.48 -5.27 -25.22
C GLN A 321 19.39 -4.93 -23.73
N MET A 322 19.41 -3.63 -23.39
CA MET A 322 19.28 -3.20 -22.02
C MET A 322 17.94 -3.60 -21.37
N ALA A 323 16.85 -3.57 -22.16
CA ALA A 323 15.56 -4.05 -21.68
C ALA A 323 15.57 -5.56 -21.43
N ASP A 324 16.18 -6.32 -22.33
CA ASP A 324 16.26 -7.78 -22.23
C ASP A 324 17.18 -8.20 -21.06
N ASP A 325 18.32 -7.53 -20.87
CA ASP A 325 19.25 -7.80 -19.76
C ASP A 325 18.55 -7.58 -18.40
N HIS A 326 17.89 -6.44 -18.24
CA HIS A 326 17.13 -6.18 -17.01
C HIS A 326 15.93 -7.12 -16.83
N GLN A 327 15.31 -7.54 -17.94
CA GLN A 327 14.22 -8.52 -17.89
C GLN A 327 14.71 -9.89 -17.41
N ILE A 328 15.89 -10.32 -17.89
CA ILE A 328 16.52 -11.58 -17.46
C ILE A 328 16.82 -11.52 -15.96
N GLU A 329 17.45 -10.43 -15.50
CA GLU A 329 17.79 -10.26 -14.08
C GLU A 329 16.51 -10.22 -13.21
N ALA A 330 15.48 -9.49 -13.65
CA ALA A 330 14.19 -9.43 -12.96
C ALA A 330 13.51 -10.81 -12.86
N THR A 331 13.63 -11.62 -13.93
CA THR A 331 13.08 -12.99 -13.95
C THR A 331 13.90 -13.92 -13.05
N GLY A 332 15.22 -13.73 -13.01
CA GLY A 332 16.09 -14.46 -12.07
C GLY A 332 15.70 -14.20 -10.61
N LEU A 333 15.49 -12.94 -10.27
CA LEU A 333 15.02 -12.57 -8.93
C LEU A 333 13.62 -13.10 -8.63
N GLU A 334 12.73 -13.16 -9.62
CA GLU A 334 11.39 -13.73 -9.46
C GLU A 334 11.43 -15.20 -9.05
N ASN A 335 12.33 -15.96 -9.68
CA ASN A 335 12.54 -17.36 -9.30
C ASN A 335 13.09 -17.47 -7.87
N GLU A 336 14.10 -16.65 -7.53
CA GLU A 336 14.67 -16.66 -6.18
C GLU A 336 13.65 -16.24 -5.10
N ILE A 337 12.80 -15.26 -5.39
CA ILE A 337 11.70 -14.85 -4.50
C ILE A 337 10.71 -16.00 -4.32
N ASN A 338 10.34 -16.68 -5.40
CA ASN A 338 9.42 -17.82 -5.33
C ASN A 338 10.03 -18.97 -4.55
N ASP A 339 11.31 -19.29 -4.80
CA ASP A 339 12.01 -20.33 -4.05
C ASP A 339 12.03 -20.04 -2.54
N ARG A 340 12.26 -18.78 -2.15
CA ARG A 340 12.27 -18.37 -0.72
C ARG A 340 10.88 -18.39 -0.11
N LYS A 341 9.84 -18.02 -0.86
CA LYS A 341 8.45 -18.15 -0.43
C LYS A 341 8.04 -19.59 -0.23
N ASP A 342 8.47 -20.46 -1.13
CA ASP A 342 8.23 -21.89 -1.00
C ASP A 342 8.94 -22.47 0.24
N GLN A 343 10.18 -22.00 0.50
CA GLN A 343 10.92 -22.34 1.72
C GLN A 343 10.23 -21.84 2.99
N GLU A 344 9.68 -20.61 2.98
CA GLU A 344 8.92 -20.06 4.11
C GLU A 344 7.66 -20.89 4.39
N THR A 345 6.92 -21.23 3.33
CA THR A 345 5.73 -22.10 3.42
C THR A 345 6.09 -23.50 3.95
N GLU A 346 7.22 -24.03 3.46
CA GLU A 346 7.72 -25.35 3.93
C GLU A 346 8.15 -25.27 5.40
N TYR A 347 8.83 -24.19 5.81
CA TYR A 347 9.24 -23.96 7.19
C TYR A 347 8.04 -23.85 8.14
N GLU A 348 7.01 -23.08 7.79
CA GLU A 348 5.77 -22.97 8.58
C GLU A 348 5.12 -24.34 8.76
N LYS A 349 4.97 -25.09 7.66
CA LYS A 349 4.40 -26.44 7.70
C LYS A 349 5.16 -27.36 8.66
N TYR A 350 6.49 -27.39 8.56
CA TYR A 350 7.29 -28.25 9.43
C TYR A 350 7.37 -27.74 10.87
N THR A 351 7.18 -26.44 11.09
CA THR A 351 7.03 -25.87 12.43
C THR A 351 5.76 -26.40 13.12
N ASP A 352 4.66 -26.46 12.39
CA ASP A 352 3.41 -27.02 12.91
C ASP A 352 3.54 -28.54 13.14
N THR A 353 4.18 -29.25 12.21
CA THR A 353 4.45 -30.69 12.38
C THR A 353 5.36 -30.96 13.58
N LYS A 354 6.33 -30.12 13.86
CA LYS A 354 7.17 -30.19 15.05
C LYS A 354 6.33 -30.04 16.32
N ARG A 355 5.43 -29.07 16.33
CA ARG A 355 4.52 -28.84 17.46
C ARG A 355 3.60 -30.06 17.70
N GLU A 356 3.12 -30.68 16.62
CA GLU A 356 2.34 -31.94 16.70
C GLU A 356 3.17 -33.08 17.25
N PHE A 357 4.42 -33.24 16.79
CA PHE A 357 5.35 -34.23 17.31
C PHE A 357 5.58 -34.08 18.84
N GLU A 358 5.85 -32.83 19.29
CA GLU A 358 6.04 -32.51 20.71
C GLU A 358 4.78 -32.81 21.54
N ASN A 359 3.61 -32.49 21.00
CA ASN A 359 2.32 -32.77 21.64
C ASN A 359 2.07 -34.29 21.77
N LEU A 360 2.28 -35.04 20.70
CA LEU A 360 2.13 -36.49 20.72
C LEU A 360 3.12 -37.12 21.70
N HIS A 361 4.38 -36.68 21.68
CA HIS A 361 5.41 -37.15 22.60
C HIS A 361 5.01 -36.95 24.07
N SER A 362 4.40 -35.81 24.40
CA SER A 362 3.96 -35.51 25.78
C SER A 362 2.77 -36.35 26.25
N ARG A 363 2.01 -36.94 25.32
CA ARG A 363 0.82 -37.77 25.62
C ARG A 363 1.12 -39.26 25.72
N ILE A 364 2.27 -39.69 25.22
CA ILE A 364 2.67 -41.08 25.25
C ILE A 364 3.07 -41.48 26.68
N ASP A 365 2.37 -42.44 27.22
CA ASP A 365 2.72 -43.10 28.47
C ASP A 365 3.51 -44.39 28.16
N ASN A 366 4.79 -44.38 28.55
CA ASN A 366 5.67 -45.51 28.29
C ASN A 366 5.49 -46.66 29.30
N ASP A 367 4.82 -46.43 30.42
CA ASP A 367 4.56 -47.43 31.45
C ASP A 367 3.35 -48.30 31.10
N LEU A 368 2.54 -47.91 30.11
CA LEU A 368 1.43 -48.72 29.64
C LEU A 368 1.93 -49.84 28.70
N PRO A 369 1.45 -51.05 28.90
CA PRO A 369 1.79 -52.19 28.03
C PRO A 369 1.25 -51.97 26.62
N THR A 370 1.92 -52.55 25.63
CA THR A 370 1.49 -52.45 24.21
C THR A 370 0.32 -53.38 23.87
N HIS A 371 0.12 -54.39 24.67
CA HIS A 371 -0.97 -55.34 24.47
C HIS A 371 -2.07 -55.10 25.49
N THR A 372 -3.30 -55.15 25.02
CA THR A 372 -4.48 -55.11 25.89
C THR A 372 -4.50 -56.34 26.79
N LEU A 373 -4.92 -56.14 28.04
CA LEU A 373 -5.08 -57.21 28.99
C LEU A 373 -6.20 -58.16 28.53
N HIS A 374 -5.94 -59.44 28.65
CA HIS A 374 -6.89 -60.41 28.16
C HIS A 374 -8.06 -60.55 29.16
N ALA A 375 -9.21 -60.03 28.79
CA ALA A 375 -10.43 -60.04 29.60
C ALA A 375 -11.23 -61.36 29.40
N GLY A 376 -10.76 -62.25 28.52
CA GLY A 376 -11.49 -63.45 28.11
C GLY A 376 -11.78 -64.44 29.28
N ASP A 377 -10.82 -64.65 30.16
CA ASP A 377 -10.99 -65.56 31.32
C ASP A 377 -12.00 -65.04 32.34
N LEU A 378 -12.02 -63.70 32.54
CA LEU A 378 -13.00 -63.05 33.41
C LEU A 378 -14.40 -63.06 32.80
N SER A 379 -14.51 -62.78 31.52
CA SER A 379 -15.78 -62.87 30.77
C SER A 379 -16.31 -64.29 30.76
N SER A 380 -15.43 -65.30 30.58
CA SER A 380 -15.80 -66.71 30.61
C SER A 380 -16.26 -67.17 32.01
N ARG A 381 -15.62 -66.68 33.08
CA ARG A 381 -16.06 -66.93 34.46
C ARG A 381 -17.41 -66.30 34.77
N ILE A 382 -17.62 -65.08 34.30
CA ILE A 382 -18.92 -64.40 34.40
C ILE A 382 -20.01 -65.16 33.64
N GLN A 383 -19.71 -65.67 32.43
CA GLN A 383 -20.65 -66.51 31.66
C GLN A 383 -20.93 -67.87 32.32
N LEU A 384 -19.90 -68.51 32.89
CA LEU A 384 -20.06 -69.77 33.62
C LEU A 384 -20.88 -69.60 34.90
N LEU A 385 -20.67 -68.48 35.63
CA LEU A 385 -21.49 -68.16 36.79
C LEU A 385 -22.90 -67.75 36.35
N LYS A 386 -23.04 -66.99 35.21
CA LYS A 386 -24.33 -66.72 34.61
C LYS A 386 -25.04 -67.96 34.12
N ALA A 387 -24.34 -68.89 33.45
CA ALA A 387 -24.91 -70.11 32.98
C ALA A 387 -25.34 -71.01 34.20
N LYS A 388 -24.54 -71.01 35.26
CA LYS A 388 -24.87 -71.67 36.51
C LYS A 388 -26.06 -71.09 37.25
N ILE A 389 -26.20 -69.81 37.19
CA ILE A 389 -27.36 -69.01 37.66
C ILE A 389 -28.56 -69.24 36.74
N THR A 390 -28.33 -69.45 35.43
CA THR A 390 -29.36 -69.58 34.40
C THR A 390 -29.95 -70.96 34.35
N ASP A 391 -29.14 -71.99 34.57
CA ASP A 391 -29.58 -73.38 34.61
C ASP A 391 -30.60 -73.66 35.72
N ALA A 392 -30.55 -72.86 36.79
CA ALA A 392 -31.51 -73.07 37.89
C ALA A 392 -32.85 -72.35 37.66
N LYS A 393 -32.90 -71.37 36.80
CA LYS A 393 -34.17 -70.59 36.53
C LYS A 393 -34.18 -69.94 35.17
N SER A 394 -34.96 -70.51 34.22
CA SER A 394 -35.16 -69.92 32.87
C SER A 394 -35.70 -68.49 32.85
N GLN A 395 -36.24 -67.97 33.97
CA GLN A 395 -36.72 -66.62 34.12
C GLN A 395 -35.58 -65.58 34.26
N ILE A 396 -34.45 -65.99 34.88
CA ILE A 396 -33.33 -65.07 35.07
C ILE A 396 -32.63 -64.78 33.73
N GLN A 397 -32.50 -65.87 32.92
CA GLN A 397 -31.92 -65.72 31.59
C GLN A 397 -32.73 -64.72 30.73
N LYS A 398 -34.06 -64.85 30.74
CA LYS A 398 -34.94 -63.99 30.01
C LYS A 398 -34.85 -62.53 30.45
N ILE A 399 -34.74 -62.29 31.77
CA ILE A 399 -34.55 -60.91 32.30
C ILE A 399 -33.14 -60.38 31.96
N ALA A 400 -32.11 -61.24 31.94
CA ALA A 400 -30.76 -60.81 31.55
C ALA A 400 -30.70 -60.41 30.06
N GLU A 401 -31.33 -61.16 29.16
CA GLU A 401 -31.43 -60.88 27.75
C GLU A 401 -32.21 -59.58 27.51
N GLU A 402 -33.37 -59.42 28.16
CA GLU A 402 -34.18 -58.18 28.08
C GLU A 402 -33.40 -56.97 28.63
N ASN A 403 -32.62 -57.14 29.69
CA ASN A 403 -31.76 -56.08 30.23
C ASN A 403 -30.59 -55.73 29.31
N GLU A 404 -30.00 -56.71 28.60
CA GLU A 404 -28.94 -56.47 27.62
C GLU A 404 -29.45 -55.61 26.44
N GLU A 405 -30.60 -55.96 25.90
CA GLU A 405 -31.25 -55.14 24.85
C GLU A 405 -31.61 -53.74 25.35
N THR A 406 -32.09 -53.65 26.60
CA THR A 406 -32.42 -52.38 27.24
C THR A 406 -31.15 -51.54 27.43
N THR A 407 -30.03 -52.18 27.84
CA THR A 407 -28.74 -51.48 28.00
C THR A 407 -28.24 -50.95 26.69
N LYS A 408 -28.25 -51.77 25.63
CA LYS A 408 -27.84 -51.32 24.29
C LYS A 408 -28.68 -50.11 23.80
N LYS A 409 -29.99 -50.20 24.02
CA LYS A 409 -30.91 -49.09 23.67
C LYS A 409 -30.63 -47.84 24.51
N ASN A 410 -30.50 -47.99 25.84
CA ASN A 410 -30.24 -46.88 26.74
C ASN A 410 -28.87 -46.23 26.49
N THR A 411 -27.81 -47.02 26.28
CA THR A 411 -26.48 -46.51 25.96
C THR A 411 -26.51 -45.73 24.65
N ARG A 412 -27.19 -46.25 23.64
CA ARG A 412 -27.36 -45.52 22.36
C ARG A 412 -28.10 -44.20 22.57
N ILE A 413 -29.20 -44.21 23.33
CA ILE A 413 -29.95 -43.01 23.66
C ILE A 413 -29.05 -42.04 24.43
N GLN A 414 -28.30 -42.49 25.41
CA GLN A 414 -27.45 -41.66 26.26
C GLN A 414 -26.32 -40.98 25.47
N VAL A 415 -25.65 -41.75 24.60
CA VAL A 415 -24.59 -41.21 23.73
C VAL A 415 -25.15 -40.14 22.77
N ILE A 416 -26.31 -40.42 22.15
CA ILE A 416 -26.93 -39.44 21.24
C ILE A 416 -27.38 -38.19 22.01
N LEU A 417 -27.93 -38.35 23.22
CA LEU A 417 -28.33 -37.19 24.04
C LEU A 417 -27.13 -36.36 24.46
N GLU A 418 -26.03 -36.98 24.87
CA GLU A 418 -24.80 -36.31 25.26
C GLU A 418 -24.24 -35.50 24.05
N GLN A 419 -24.10 -36.16 22.91
CA GLN A 419 -23.68 -35.49 21.66
C GLN A 419 -24.64 -34.39 21.23
N THR A 420 -25.95 -34.62 21.40
CA THR A 420 -26.95 -33.58 21.07
C THR A 420 -26.76 -32.34 21.96
N GLY A 421 -26.55 -32.53 23.26
CA GLY A 421 -26.26 -31.42 24.18
C GLY A 421 -24.98 -30.67 23.85
N GLU A 422 -23.91 -31.40 23.47
CA GLU A 422 -22.65 -30.78 23.03
C GLU A 422 -22.87 -29.96 21.75
N PHE A 423 -23.55 -30.54 20.76
CA PHE A 423 -23.82 -29.83 19.51
C PHE A 423 -24.81 -28.67 19.65
N GLU A 424 -25.80 -28.75 20.53
CA GLU A 424 -26.69 -27.63 20.84
C GLU A 424 -25.92 -26.47 21.48
N SER A 425 -25.02 -26.74 22.43
CA SER A 425 -24.14 -25.75 23.04
C SER A 425 -23.16 -25.15 22.01
N GLU A 426 -22.59 -26.00 21.15
CA GLU A 426 -21.73 -25.55 20.06
C GLU A 426 -22.50 -24.71 19.04
N LEU A 427 -23.73 -25.10 18.69
CA LEU A 427 -24.61 -24.36 17.80
C LEU A 427 -24.88 -22.95 18.32
N GLU A 428 -25.24 -22.85 19.59
CA GLU A 428 -25.43 -21.53 20.24
C GLU A 428 -24.17 -20.65 20.12
N THR A 429 -23.02 -21.24 20.41
CA THR A 429 -21.72 -20.54 20.32
C THR A 429 -21.43 -20.09 18.89
N VAL A 430 -21.66 -20.95 17.91
CA VAL A 430 -21.42 -20.70 16.49
C VAL A 430 -22.40 -19.64 15.95
N THR A 431 -23.68 -19.74 16.29
CA THR A 431 -24.70 -18.78 15.87
C THR A 431 -24.46 -17.39 16.45
N ASN A 432 -24.13 -17.32 17.75
CA ASN A 432 -23.76 -16.06 18.38
C ASN A 432 -22.52 -15.43 17.71
N LYS A 433 -21.50 -16.26 17.42
CA LYS A 433 -20.29 -15.78 16.75
C LYS A 433 -20.56 -15.35 15.32
N LEU A 434 -21.38 -16.08 14.59
CA LEU A 434 -21.80 -15.74 13.23
C LEU A 434 -22.52 -14.38 13.21
N SER A 435 -23.50 -14.21 14.10
CA SER A 435 -24.23 -12.95 14.24
C SER A 435 -23.31 -11.77 14.56
N GLU A 436 -22.36 -11.94 15.49
CA GLU A 436 -21.36 -10.91 15.81
C GLU A 436 -20.52 -10.53 14.59
N ILE A 437 -20.06 -11.53 13.83
CA ILE A 437 -19.23 -11.28 12.64
C ILE A 437 -20.06 -10.64 11.52
N GLU A 438 -21.32 -11.06 11.32
CA GLU A 438 -22.21 -10.46 10.33
C GLU A 438 -22.51 -8.99 10.62
N GLU A 439 -22.78 -8.65 11.89
CA GLU A 439 -22.95 -7.26 12.31
C GLU A 439 -21.71 -6.42 12.03
N ARG A 440 -20.54 -6.91 12.44
CA ARG A 440 -19.25 -6.25 12.17
C ARG A 440 -18.98 -6.13 10.66
N SER A 441 -19.29 -7.17 9.90
CA SER A 441 -19.17 -7.16 8.44
C SER A 441 -20.04 -6.09 7.81
N GLY A 442 -21.27 -5.92 8.31
CA GLY A 442 -22.16 -4.84 7.88
C GLY A 442 -21.53 -3.44 8.10
N HIS A 443 -20.93 -3.20 9.25
CA HIS A 443 -20.21 -1.95 9.54
C HIS A 443 -19.00 -1.75 8.62
N ILE A 444 -18.20 -2.80 8.41
CA ILE A 444 -17.04 -2.74 7.52
C ILE A 444 -17.44 -2.49 6.07
N GLU A 445 -18.54 -3.07 5.58
CA GLU A 445 -19.05 -2.80 4.23
C GLU A 445 -19.47 -1.33 4.04
N ILE A 446 -20.09 -0.73 5.07
CA ILE A 446 -20.43 0.70 5.08
C ILE A 446 -19.15 1.54 5.01
N LEU A 447 -18.15 1.24 5.86
CA LEU A 447 -16.88 1.94 5.86
C LEU A 447 -16.14 1.77 4.53
N LYS A 448 -16.07 0.56 4.00
CA LYS A 448 -15.47 0.29 2.68
C LYS A 448 -16.13 1.10 1.59
N LYS A 449 -17.45 1.19 1.58
CA LYS A 449 -18.19 2.01 0.62
C LYS A 449 -17.95 3.50 0.84
N ALA A 450 -17.91 3.95 2.09
CA ALA A 450 -17.65 5.34 2.43
C ALA A 450 -16.25 5.80 1.99
N PHE A 451 -15.23 4.97 2.18
CA PHE A 451 -13.85 5.29 1.79
C PHE A 451 -13.49 4.88 0.35
N SER A 452 -14.45 4.30 -0.40
CA SER A 452 -14.23 4.00 -1.82
C SER A 452 -13.99 5.27 -2.64
N THR A 453 -13.45 5.09 -3.84
CA THR A 453 -13.21 6.20 -4.80
C THR A 453 -14.48 6.96 -5.19
N ASN A 454 -15.66 6.35 -5.00
CA ASN A 454 -16.98 6.95 -5.24
C ASN A 454 -17.70 7.36 -3.95
N GLY A 455 -17.02 7.29 -2.81
CA GLY A 455 -17.56 7.68 -1.50
C GLY A 455 -17.08 9.07 -1.06
N LEU A 456 -16.51 9.14 0.15
CA LEU A 456 -16.04 10.40 0.76
C LEU A 456 -14.97 11.11 -0.08
N ILE A 457 -14.12 10.34 -0.78
CA ILE A 457 -13.11 10.92 -1.67
C ILE A 457 -13.81 11.66 -2.82
N ALA A 458 -14.78 11.02 -3.48
CA ALA A 458 -15.52 11.66 -4.56
C ALA A 458 -16.24 12.92 -4.06
N TYR A 459 -16.93 12.82 -2.93
CA TYR A 459 -17.63 13.96 -2.33
C TYR A 459 -16.69 15.11 -1.99
N LYS A 460 -15.52 14.82 -1.39
CA LYS A 460 -14.52 15.84 -1.10
C LYS A 460 -13.97 16.48 -2.38
N ILE A 461 -13.60 15.64 -3.35
CA ILE A 461 -13.08 16.14 -4.63
C ILE A 461 -14.14 16.97 -5.35
N GLU A 462 -15.40 16.53 -5.40
CA GLU A 462 -16.48 17.26 -6.08
C GLU A 462 -16.70 18.66 -5.50
N ASN A 463 -16.74 18.79 -4.17
CA ASN A 463 -16.86 20.09 -3.51
C ASN A 463 -15.66 20.98 -3.81
N MET A 464 -14.45 20.41 -3.73
CA MET A 464 -13.22 21.18 -3.93
C MET A 464 -12.96 21.53 -5.40
N VAL A 465 -13.40 20.66 -6.31
CA VAL A 465 -13.35 20.94 -7.76
C VAL A 465 -14.26 22.12 -8.11
N LYS A 466 -15.40 22.25 -7.42
CA LYS A 466 -16.28 23.39 -7.59
C LYS A 466 -15.63 24.68 -7.10
N ASP A 467 -15.02 24.65 -5.91
CA ASP A 467 -14.26 25.81 -5.40
C ASP A 467 -13.08 26.16 -6.34
N LEU A 468 -12.41 25.12 -6.89
CA LEU A 468 -11.35 25.32 -7.87
C LEU A 468 -11.86 25.92 -9.18
N GLU A 469 -13.03 25.50 -9.64
CA GLU A 469 -13.70 26.03 -10.84
C GLU A 469 -14.02 27.51 -10.67
N ASP A 470 -14.66 27.84 -9.55
CA ASP A 470 -15.02 29.22 -9.25
C ASP A 470 -13.75 30.12 -9.19
N LEU A 471 -12.74 29.71 -8.41
CA LEU A 471 -11.47 30.44 -8.32
C LEU A 471 -10.76 30.55 -9.69
N ALA A 472 -10.73 29.44 -10.46
CA ALA A 472 -10.08 29.44 -11.76
C ALA A 472 -10.80 30.37 -12.75
N ASN A 473 -12.13 30.40 -12.69
CA ASN A 473 -12.93 31.29 -13.52
C ASN A 473 -12.80 32.77 -13.13
N ASP A 474 -12.67 33.07 -11.82
CA ASP A 474 -12.39 34.45 -11.37
C ASP A 474 -11.07 34.95 -11.96
N TYR A 475 -9.99 34.19 -11.77
CA TYR A 475 -8.70 34.59 -12.38
C TYR A 475 -8.71 34.58 -13.92
N LEU A 476 -9.43 33.62 -14.52
CA LEU A 476 -9.51 33.54 -15.97
C LEU A 476 -10.34 34.67 -16.56
N ALA A 477 -11.38 35.13 -15.88
CA ALA A 477 -12.15 36.30 -16.25
C ALA A 477 -11.26 37.55 -16.27
N GLU A 478 -10.41 37.73 -15.26
CA GLU A 478 -9.44 38.86 -15.26
C GLU A 478 -8.41 38.74 -16.39
N LEU A 479 -7.82 37.53 -16.58
CA LEU A 479 -6.79 37.30 -17.60
C LEU A 479 -7.30 37.31 -19.05
N SER A 480 -8.61 37.14 -19.28
CA SER A 480 -9.21 36.97 -20.61
C SER A 480 -10.36 37.92 -20.92
N ASP A 481 -10.60 38.94 -20.08
CA ASP A 481 -11.76 39.81 -20.15
C ASP A 481 -13.11 39.08 -20.23
N GLY A 482 -13.22 37.98 -19.49
CA GLY A 482 -14.42 37.14 -19.45
C GLY A 482 -14.65 36.27 -20.70
N ARG A 483 -13.69 36.25 -21.64
CA ARG A 483 -13.83 35.47 -22.88
C ARG A 483 -13.85 33.96 -22.62
N PHE A 484 -12.96 33.48 -21.77
CA PHE A 484 -12.82 32.07 -21.47
C PHE A 484 -13.42 31.71 -20.12
N SER A 485 -14.00 30.51 -20.04
CA SER A 485 -14.31 29.87 -18.77
C SER A 485 -13.92 28.40 -18.81
N ILE A 486 -13.66 27.83 -17.64
CA ILE A 486 -13.29 26.45 -17.45
C ILE A 486 -14.39 25.75 -16.63
N ASN A 487 -14.69 24.53 -16.99
CA ASN A 487 -15.65 23.69 -16.27
C ASN A 487 -15.00 22.33 -15.97
N PHE A 488 -15.08 21.91 -14.72
CA PHE A 488 -14.56 20.62 -14.26
C PHE A 488 -15.72 19.63 -14.08
N VAL A 489 -15.84 18.70 -15.01
CA VAL A 489 -16.91 17.68 -14.98
C VAL A 489 -16.40 16.43 -14.27
N VAL A 490 -16.88 16.24 -13.03
CA VAL A 490 -16.58 15.04 -12.23
C VAL A 490 -17.58 13.96 -12.58
N THR A 491 -17.11 12.81 -13.07
CA THR A 491 -17.93 11.63 -13.31
C THR A 491 -17.22 10.41 -12.74
N ASN A 492 -17.86 9.69 -11.81
CA ASN A 492 -17.33 8.47 -11.16
C ASN A 492 -15.81 8.48 -10.93
N ASP A 493 -15.05 7.90 -11.87
CA ASP A 493 -13.58 7.80 -11.78
C ASP A 493 -12.84 8.83 -12.64
N LYS A 494 -13.54 9.78 -13.27
CA LYS A 494 -12.97 10.71 -14.23
C LYS A 494 -13.18 12.15 -13.78
N LEU A 495 -12.17 12.97 -14.00
CA LEU A 495 -12.23 14.41 -13.91
C LEU A 495 -11.94 14.99 -15.29
N ASN A 496 -12.98 15.33 -16.02
CA ASN A 496 -12.84 15.97 -17.32
C ASN A 496 -12.73 17.49 -17.16
N VAL A 497 -12.05 18.13 -18.10
CA VAL A 497 -11.87 19.58 -18.14
C VAL A 497 -12.39 20.09 -19.47
N GLU A 498 -13.36 20.96 -19.40
CA GLU A 498 -13.93 21.64 -20.56
C GLU A 498 -13.59 23.13 -20.50
N VAL A 499 -13.17 23.68 -21.60
CA VAL A 499 -12.94 25.12 -21.74
C VAL A 499 -14.00 25.69 -22.68
N THR A 500 -14.55 26.83 -22.34
CA THR A 500 -15.47 27.54 -23.22
C THR A 500 -14.84 28.83 -23.71
N ASP A 501 -15.04 29.18 -24.98
CA ASP A 501 -14.71 30.46 -25.60
C ASP A 501 -16.03 31.16 -25.95
N ASN A 502 -16.33 32.26 -25.30
CA ASN A 502 -17.59 33.01 -25.49
C ASN A 502 -18.85 32.07 -25.43
N GLY A 503 -18.87 31.15 -24.45
CA GLY A 503 -19.98 30.22 -24.24
C GLY A 503 -19.99 28.99 -25.14
N LYS A 504 -19.00 28.79 -26.02
CA LYS A 504 -18.87 27.56 -26.83
C LYS A 504 -17.78 26.68 -26.28
N ILE A 505 -18.12 25.42 -26.04
CA ILE A 505 -17.15 24.41 -25.56
C ILE A 505 -16.11 24.14 -26.65
N ILE A 506 -14.86 24.24 -26.28
CA ILE A 506 -13.70 24.00 -27.14
C ILE A 506 -12.76 22.99 -26.45
N GLY A 507 -12.06 22.18 -27.24
CA GLY A 507 -11.01 21.32 -26.70
C GLY A 507 -9.81 22.12 -26.24
N ILE A 508 -9.22 21.75 -25.11
CA ILE A 508 -8.05 22.47 -24.56
C ILE A 508 -6.85 22.48 -25.52
N THR A 509 -6.75 21.50 -26.40
CA THR A 509 -5.73 21.40 -27.44
C THR A 509 -5.98 22.30 -28.64
N ALA A 510 -7.16 22.88 -28.73
CA ALA A 510 -7.52 23.85 -29.81
C ALA A 510 -7.15 25.29 -29.45
N LEU A 511 -6.77 25.56 -28.21
CA LEU A 511 -6.31 26.88 -27.75
C LEU A 511 -4.96 27.24 -28.38
N SER A 512 -4.78 28.48 -28.77
CA SER A 512 -3.47 29.01 -29.09
C SER A 512 -2.54 29.02 -27.88
N SER A 513 -1.24 29.14 -28.08
CA SER A 513 -0.27 29.13 -26.97
C SER A 513 -0.53 30.24 -25.95
N GLY A 514 -0.91 31.43 -26.39
CA GLY A 514 -1.25 32.54 -25.49
C GLY A 514 -2.54 32.27 -24.69
N GLU A 515 -3.58 31.77 -25.35
CA GLU A 515 -4.85 31.39 -24.71
C GLU A 515 -4.66 30.25 -23.71
N LEU A 516 -3.94 29.19 -24.09
CA LEU A 516 -3.59 28.08 -23.19
C LEU A 516 -2.78 28.56 -21.98
N THR A 517 -1.87 29.52 -22.20
CA THR A 517 -1.08 30.12 -21.11
C THR A 517 -1.97 30.84 -20.10
N ARG A 518 -2.96 31.64 -20.57
CA ARG A 518 -3.92 32.30 -19.68
C ARG A 518 -4.71 31.28 -18.84
N VAL A 519 -5.26 30.24 -19.49
CA VAL A 519 -6.01 29.18 -18.81
C VAL A 519 -5.13 28.42 -17.80
N ASN A 520 -3.91 28.06 -18.19
CA ASN A 520 -2.97 27.38 -17.30
C ASN A 520 -2.59 28.24 -16.09
N THR A 521 -2.33 29.54 -16.31
CA THR A 521 -1.93 30.45 -15.23
C THR A 521 -3.08 30.70 -14.27
N ALA A 522 -4.29 30.95 -14.77
CA ALA A 522 -5.49 31.05 -13.94
C ALA A 522 -5.70 29.82 -13.08
N THR A 523 -5.64 28.62 -13.69
CA THR A 523 -5.80 27.36 -12.98
C THR A 523 -4.70 27.13 -11.96
N LEU A 524 -3.44 27.48 -12.27
CA LEU A 524 -2.32 27.35 -11.34
C LEU A 524 -2.52 28.22 -10.10
N VAL A 525 -2.85 29.50 -10.29
CA VAL A 525 -3.11 30.44 -9.18
C VAL A 525 -4.31 29.96 -8.35
N ALA A 526 -5.37 29.49 -9.00
CA ALA A 526 -6.55 28.94 -8.35
C ALA A 526 -6.21 27.70 -7.50
N ILE A 527 -5.44 26.74 -8.05
CA ILE A 527 -4.95 25.56 -7.30
C ILE A 527 -4.16 26.00 -6.07
N ARG A 528 -3.26 26.96 -6.23
CA ARG A 528 -2.47 27.50 -5.11
C ARG A 528 -3.36 28.17 -4.05
N LYS A 529 -4.34 28.95 -4.47
CA LYS A 529 -5.30 29.60 -3.58
C LYS A 529 -6.16 28.59 -2.83
N LEU A 530 -6.66 27.57 -3.53
CA LEU A 530 -7.40 26.47 -2.94
C LEU A 530 -6.54 25.72 -1.93
N MET A 531 -5.29 25.35 -2.27
CA MET A 531 -4.37 24.75 -1.30
C MET A 531 -4.18 25.62 -0.08
N SER A 532 -4.16 26.93 -0.26
CA SER A 532 -3.99 27.89 0.82
C SER A 532 -5.15 27.87 1.83
N SER A 533 -6.34 27.50 1.40
CA SER A 533 -7.52 27.40 2.28
C SER A 533 -7.64 26.04 2.98
N ILE A 534 -7.05 24.99 2.42
CA ILE A 534 -7.32 23.60 2.82
C ILE A 534 -6.11 22.92 3.48
N SER A 535 -4.90 23.21 3.04
CA SER A 535 -3.69 22.46 3.39
C SER A 535 -2.68 23.29 4.18
N LYS A 536 -1.93 22.61 5.06
CA LYS A 536 -0.71 23.15 5.67
C LYS A 536 0.44 23.30 4.66
N SER A 537 0.31 22.72 3.48
CA SER A 537 1.38 22.63 2.47
C SER A 537 1.36 23.78 1.46
N ARG A 538 1.15 25.02 1.90
CA ARG A 538 1.36 26.21 1.07
C ARG A 538 2.84 26.43 0.80
N ILE A 539 3.18 26.82 -0.42
CA ILE A 539 4.53 27.25 -0.77
C ILE A 539 4.49 28.70 -1.31
N ASN A 540 5.38 29.54 -0.81
CA ASN A 540 5.36 30.98 -1.11
C ASN A 540 5.99 31.36 -2.46
N VAL A 541 6.56 30.44 -3.24
CA VAL A 541 7.35 30.77 -4.43
C VAL A 541 6.74 30.18 -5.69
N LEU A 542 6.72 30.96 -6.76
CA LEU A 542 6.34 30.58 -8.12
C LEU A 542 7.34 31.13 -9.12
N PHE A 543 7.83 30.33 -10.05
CA PHE A 543 8.62 30.75 -11.20
C PHE A 543 7.81 30.61 -12.48
N LEU A 544 7.64 31.71 -13.20
CA LEU A 544 7.03 31.77 -14.52
C LEU A 544 8.12 31.98 -15.58
N ASP A 545 8.58 30.91 -16.19
CA ASP A 545 9.71 30.89 -17.12
C ASP A 545 9.22 31.07 -18.57
N GLU A 546 9.48 32.23 -19.14
CA GLU A 546 9.07 32.63 -20.49
C GLU A 546 7.55 32.65 -20.74
N VAL A 547 6.73 32.39 -19.73
CA VAL A 547 5.25 32.38 -19.83
C VAL A 547 4.73 33.72 -20.38
N ILE A 548 5.33 34.80 -19.94
CA ILE A 548 4.94 36.15 -20.34
C ILE A 548 5.24 36.46 -21.81
N ASN A 549 6.18 35.75 -22.43
CA ASN A 549 6.62 36.01 -23.81
C ASN A 549 5.57 35.62 -24.86
N VAL A 550 4.68 34.67 -24.51
CA VAL A 550 3.61 34.22 -25.42
C VAL A 550 2.30 35.00 -25.24
N LEU A 551 2.25 35.89 -24.26
CA LEU A 551 1.12 36.78 -24.02
C LEU A 551 1.30 38.11 -24.82
N ASP A 552 0.18 38.65 -25.30
CA ASP A 552 0.11 40.00 -25.81
C ASP A 552 0.30 41.04 -24.68
N GLU A 553 0.43 42.30 -25.02
CA GLU A 553 0.68 43.41 -24.07
C GLU A 553 -0.40 43.43 -22.98
N GLN A 554 -1.67 43.36 -23.37
CA GLN A 554 -2.80 43.36 -22.44
C GLN A 554 -2.78 42.14 -21.51
N GLY A 555 -2.47 40.93 -22.04
CA GLY A 555 -2.35 39.72 -21.24
C GLY A 555 -1.20 39.78 -20.24
N ARG A 556 -0.10 40.48 -20.56
CA ARG A 556 1.03 40.70 -19.65
C ARG A 556 0.65 41.62 -18.50
N GLU A 557 -0.01 42.74 -18.78
CA GLU A 557 -0.48 43.67 -17.74
C GLU A 557 -1.43 42.97 -16.78
N LYS A 558 -2.43 42.25 -17.31
CA LYS A 558 -3.40 41.52 -16.50
C LYS A 558 -2.77 40.42 -15.67
N LEU A 559 -1.78 39.72 -16.22
CA LEU A 559 -1.04 38.74 -15.44
C LEU A 559 -0.32 39.36 -14.24
N VAL A 560 0.30 40.54 -14.45
CA VAL A 560 0.95 41.27 -13.36
C VAL A 560 -0.07 41.70 -12.30
N GLU A 561 -1.23 42.26 -12.74
CA GLU A 561 -2.30 42.65 -11.82
C GLU A 561 -2.78 41.49 -10.96
N VAL A 562 -3.09 40.34 -11.57
CA VAL A 562 -3.50 39.10 -10.85
C VAL A 562 -2.45 38.63 -9.85
N LEU A 563 -1.18 38.64 -10.25
CA LEU A 563 -0.09 38.14 -9.38
C LEU A 563 0.21 39.11 -8.22
N LEU A 564 0.00 40.43 -8.41
CA LEU A 564 0.14 41.40 -7.34
C LEU A 564 -0.95 41.34 -6.29
N GLN A 565 -2.12 40.74 -6.60
CA GLN A 565 -3.21 40.53 -5.65
C GLN A 565 -2.92 39.34 -4.69
N GLU A 566 -1.94 38.50 -5.01
CA GLU A 566 -1.61 37.31 -4.21
C GLU A 566 -0.58 37.67 -3.13
N GLU A 567 -1.04 38.02 -1.92
CA GLU A 567 -0.21 38.53 -0.82
C GLU A 567 0.81 37.48 -0.29
N ASP A 568 0.49 36.19 -0.35
CA ASP A 568 1.33 35.09 0.18
C ASP A 568 2.20 34.44 -0.90
N LEU A 569 2.39 35.07 -2.05
CA LEU A 569 3.09 34.49 -3.19
C LEU A 569 4.21 35.41 -3.70
N ASN A 570 5.43 34.89 -3.68
CA ASN A 570 6.59 35.53 -4.28
C ASN A 570 6.80 34.96 -5.69
N THR A 571 6.40 35.71 -6.69
CA THR A 571 6.47 35.25 -8.07
C THR A 571 7.70 35.81 -8.77
N TYR A 572 8.45 34.93 -9.42
CA TYR A 572 9.60 35.26 -10.25
C TYR A 572 9.24 35.11 -11.73
N ILE A 573 9.17 36.22 -12.45
CA ILE A 573 8.89 36.21 -13.88
C ILE A 573 10.20 36.28 -14.66
N VAL A 574 10.49 35.20 -15.40
CA VAL A 574 11.62 35.19 -16.34
C VAL A 574 11.15 35.69 -17.69
N SER A 575 11.72 36.81 -18.11
CA SER A 575 11.36 37.45 -19.39
C SER A 575 12.59 37.80 -20.25
N HIS A 576 12.35 37.99 -21.54
CA HIS A 576 13.33 38.48 -22.49
C HIS A 576 12.85 39.81 -23.07
N GLY A 577 13.55 40.88 -22.74
CA GLY A 577 13.33 42.18 -23.33
C GLY A 577 12.04 42.92 -22.89
N TRP A 578 11.19 42.33 -22.09
CA TRP A 578 10.05 42.95 -21.46
C TRP A 578 10.36 43.32 -20.02
N THR A 579 10.01 44.51 -19.60
CA THR A 579 10.14 45.01 -18.24
C THR A 579 8.89 45.74 -17.82
N HIS A 580 8.54 45.64 -16.54
CA HIS A 580 7.37 46.33 -16.00
C HIS A 580 7.78 47.22 -14.79
N PRO A 581 7.28 48.43 -14.67
CA PRO A 581 7.74 49.40 -13.66
C PRO A 581 7.38 49.00 -12.22
N LEU A 582 6.35 48.18 -12.01
CA LEU A 582 5.92 47.72 -10.68
C LEU A 582 6.70 46.47 -10.17
N LEU A 583 7.57 45.88 -11.00
CA LEU A 583 8.30 44.66 -10.64
C LEU A 583 9.68 44.99 -10.10
N GLU A 584 10.05 44.36 -9.00
CA GLU A 584 11.45 44.33 -8.57
C GLU A 584 12.29 43.64 -9.64
N LYS A 585 13.41 44.22 -10.01
CA LYS A 585 14.25 43.73 -11.10
C LYS A 585 15.52 43.10 -10.52
N ILE A 586 15.76 41.84 -10.84
CA ILE A 586 17.03 41.17 -10.63
C ILE A 586 17.66 40.87 -11.99
N GLU A 587 18.84 41.37 -12.23
CA GLU A 587 19.55 41.15 -13.48
C GLU A 587 20.47 39.92 -13.38
N VAL A 588 20.35 38.99 -14.33
CA VAL A 588 21.23 37.83 -14.45
C VAL A 588 22.26 38.13 -15.54
N ILE A 589 23.45 38.46 -15.11
CA ILE A 589 24.56 38.82 -16.01
C ILE A 589 25.49 37.61 -16.16
N LYS A 590 25.99 37.43 -17.37
CA LYS A 590 26.97 36.36 -17.67
C LYS A 590 28.23 36.96 -18.26
N GLU A 591 29.31 36.91 -17.50
CA GLU A 591 30.64 37.34 -17.89
C GLU A 591 31.64 36.19 -17.86
N ASN A 592 32.47 36.02 -18.85
CA ASN A 592 33.47 34.96 -18.95
C ASN A 592 32.87 33.55 -18.70
N ASN A 593 31.70 33.29 -19.25
CA ASN A 593 30.93 32.06 -19.08
C ASN A 593 30.44 31.78 -17.64
N ILE A 594 30.50 32.74 -16.75
CA ILE A 594 30.03 32.66 -15.38
C ILE A 594 28.88 33.63 -15.18
N SER A 595 27.79 33.11 -14.63
CA SER A 595 26.59 33.90 -14.31
C SER A 595 26.65 34.37 -12.85
N ARG A 596 26.06 35.56 -12.62
CA ARG A 596 25.84 36.13 -11.28
C ARG A 596 24.52 36.90 -11.28
N LEU A 597 23.98 37.14 -10.08
CA LEU A 597 22.84 38.05 -9.87
C LEU A 597 23.33 39.43 -9.51
N GLU A 598 22.67 40.46 -10.06
CA GLU A 598 22.82 41.88 -9.70
C GLU A 598 21.47 42.51 -9.41
#